data_2c931f1252aa824b3124d22218449d3f
#
_entry.id   2c931f1252aa824b3124d22218449d3f
#
_cell.length_a   1.000
_cell.length_b   1.000
_cell.length_c   1.000
_cell.angle_alpha   90.00
_cell.angle_beta   90.00
_cell.angle_gamma   90.00
#
_symmetry.space_group_name_H-M   'P 1'
#
loop_
_entity.id
_entity.type
_entity.pdbx_description
1 polymer ?
#
loop_
_entity_poly.entity_id
_entity_poly.type
_entity_poly.pdbx_seq_one_letter_code
_entity_poly.pdbx_strand_id
1 'polypeptide(L)'
;MVKKKVALLATAAVAALLVGTTAPVAQAALKPDFKAVVGDECLRIGKKAVGRGVNGTDLTCTKVTTGSFAGTLRWWYPEVKPFGSVEWVSSSNIGGGYGTTAIAIGDAMKKEGLLKDYTVTYRSNAPLGLGYFYDQKDRKDLLLITGFAMPGGLATNGSKLSITTAKAVAGVMREAEAFVVPTSSKYKTINDLLADIKANPKSVAIGGGNYGGVDHVTVATLAATVGVKATDLNYIPYSGGGSLVPDVIGGRVAVGISGTSEFASYVAAGKMRALAITSPKPLKVIKGKTLVQQGVDLTFGNWRGILAPADLSDADLLNTQKIMDILHSSPSWKDTLVAKSWIDEFRVGTSFQSWIKKENADIISVLTDFKLVK
;
A
#
# COMPACT_ATOMS: atom_id res chain seq x y z
N MET A 1 -11.35 -40.49 -19.66
CA MET A 1 -10.40 -41.50 -20.17
C MET A 1 -9.08 -40.77 -20.35
N VAL A 2 -7.94 -41.07 -19.77
CA VAL A 2 -7.30 -42.24 -19.26
C VAL A 2 -6.40 -41.87 -18.09
N LYS A 3 -6.45 -42.53 -17.06
CA LYS A 3 -5.75 -42.93 -15.87
C LYS A 3 -4.28 -43.35 -16.06
N LYS A 4 -3.48 -43.08 -14.97
CA LYS A 4 -2.36 -43.89 -14.42
C LYS A 4 -0.98 -43.80 -15.11
N LYS A 5 0.14 -43.68 -14.36
CA LYS A 5 0.70 -44.67 -13.41
C LYS A 5 1.80 -44.08 -12.52
N VAL A 6 1.80 -44.56 -11.30
CA VAL A 6 2.85 -44.58 -10.27
C VAL A 6 3.94 -45.62 -10.64
N ALA A 7 5.18 -45.36 -10.30
CA ALA A 7 6.19 -46.40 -10.13
C ALA A 7 7.20 -46.04 -9.01
N LEU A 8 7.18 -46.84 -8.00
CA LEU A 8 8.10 -47.04 -6.86
C LEU A 8 9.26 -47.99 -7.25
N LEU A 9 10.47 -47.72 -6.75
CA LEU A 9 11.56 -48.72 -6.56
C LEU A 9 12.60 -48.04 -5.67
N ALA A 10 12.81 -48.35 -4.43
CA ALA A 10 13.30 -49.49 -3.65
C ALA A 10 14.84 -49.72 -3.79
N THR A 11 15.52 -49.40 -2.67
CA THR A 11 16.67 -50.09 -2.00
C THR A 11 17.92 -50.51 -2.72
N ALA A 12 19.09 -50.04 -2.18
CA ALA A 12 20.23 -50.91 -1.91
C ALA A 12 21.08 -50.34 -0.76
N ALA A 13 21.22 -51.12 0.29
CA ALA A 13 22.16 -50.96 1.39
C ALA A 13 23.52 -51.47 1.01
N VAL A 14 24.58 -50.73 1.35
CA VAL A 14 25.96 -51.30 1.43
C VAL A 14 26.58 -50.84 2.76
N ALA A 15 26.90 -51.79 3.59
CA ALA A 15 27.70 -51.62 4.80
C ALA A 15 29.19 -51.58 4.46
N ALA A 16 29.94 -50.63 5.04
CA ALA A 16 31.39 -50.69 5.11
C ALA A 16 31.93 -49.98 6.36
N LEU A 17 32.46 -50.72 7.21
CA LEU A 17 33.62 -50.60 8.13
C LEU A 17 33.97 -49.26 8.78
N LEU A 18 33.95 -49.32 10.11
CA LEU A 18 34.57 -48.44 11.10
C LEU A 18 36.10 -48.33 10.91
N VAL A 19 36.55 -47.08 10.67
CA VAL A 19 37.91 -46.66 11.05
C VAL A 19 37.71 -45.40 11.90
N GLY A 20 38.10 -45.47 13.17
CA GLY A 20 38.03 -44.41 14.11
C GLY A 20 39.02 -43.27 13.76
N THR A 21 38.50 -42.11 13.45
CA THR A 21 39.19 -40.83 13.56
C THR A 21 38.36 -39.94 14.43
N THR A 22 38.95 -39.45 15.52
CA THR A 22 38.39 -38.43 16.39
C THR A 22 38.14 -37.18 15.59
N ALA A 23 36.90 -37.00 15.08
CA ALA A 23 36.47 -35.74 14.50
C ALA A 23 36.36 -34.69 15.62
N PRO A 24 36.84 -33.46 15.39
CA PRO A 24 36.58 -32.36 16.33
C PRO A 24 35.08 -32.22 16.48
N VAL A 25 34.62 -32.07 17.71
CA VAL A 25 33.21 -31.77 18.06
C VAL A 25 32.79 -30.56 17.24
N ALA A 26 32.08 -30.83 16.17
CA ALA A 26 31.48 -29.77 15.39
C ALA A 26 30.57 -28.99 16.34
N GLN A 27 30.98 -27.77 16.63
CA GLN A 27 30.19 -26.82 17.38
C GLN A 27 28.86 -26.73 16.64
N ALA A 28 27.79 -27.26 17.25
CA ALA A 28 26.45 -27.26 16.69
C ALA A 28 26.14 -25.81 16.30
N ALA A 29 26.14 -25.51 15.04
CA ALA A 29 25.69 -24.22 14.53
C ALA A 29 24.30 -24.00 15.10
N LEU A 30 24.16 -23.01 15.98
CA LEU A 30 22.88 -22.61 16.55
C LEU A 30 21.93 -22.45 15.36
N LYS A 31 20.86 -23.26 15.31
CA LYS A 31 19.83 -23.11 14.29
C LYS A 31 19.46 -21.64 14.22
N PRO A 32 19.48 -21.01 13.01
CA PRO A 32 19.06 -19.61 12.90
C PRO A 32 17.69 -19.46 13.53
N ASP A 33 17.48 -18.37 14.27
CA ASP A 33 16.20 -18.07 14.89
C ASP A 33 15.23 -17.65 13.77
N PHE A 34 14.56 -18.61 13.15
CA PHE A 34 13.72 -18.44 11.96
C PHE A 34 12.51 -17.54 12.20
N LYS A 35 12.29 -17.06 13.42
CA LYS A 35 11.15 -16.23 13.81
C LYS A 35 11.50 -14.78 14.16
N ALA A 36 12.79 -14.39 14.14
CA ALA A 36 13.16 -13.03 14.49
C ALA A 36 12.61 -12.03 13.45
N VAL A 37 11.80 -11.11 13.90
CA VAL A 37 11.24 -9.98 13.15
C VAL A 37 11.59 -8.71 13.91
N VAL A 38 11.84 -7.61 13.20
CA VAL A 38 12.11 -6.32 13.85
C VAL A 38 10.95 -5.94 14.77
N GLY A 39 11.26 -5.43 15.97
CA GLY A 39 10.26 -5.07 16.99
C GLY A 39 9.78 -6.23 17.87
N ASP A 40 9.99 -7.49 17.50
CA ASP A 40 9.66 -8.62 18.37
C ASP A 40 10.58 -8.70 19.58
N GLU A 41 10.06 -9.27 20.67
CA GLU A 41 10.85 -9.48 21.89
C GLU A 41 12.00 -10.45 21.67
N CYS A 42 13.11 -10.16 22.34
CA CYS A 42 14.27 -11.03 22.37
C CYS A 42 14.80 -11.17 23.81
N LEU A 43 15.54 -12.25 24.09
CA LEU A 43 15.87 -12.62 25.48
C LEU A 43 17.31 -12.32 25.86
N ARG A 44 18.22 -12.11 24.90
CA ARG A 44 19.65 -11.98 25.16
C ARG A 44 20.27 -10.87 24.34
N ILE A 45 20.70 -9.81 25.02
CA ILE A 45 21.42 -8.68 24.39
C ILE A 45 22.61 -9.20 23.58
N GLY A 46 22.81 -8.63 22.39
CA GLY A 46 23.89 -8.96 21.47
C GLY A 46 23.68 -10.25 20.66
N LYS A 47 22.63 -11.05 20.92
CA LYS A 47 22.29 -12.18 20.05
C LYS A 47 21.94 -11.66 18.66
N LYS A 48 22.48 -12.28 17.63
CA LYS A 48 22.21 -11.93 16.23
C LYS A 48 21.18 -12.87 15.59
N ALA A 49 20.33 -12.31 14.75
CA ALA A 49 19.46 -13.01 13.83
C ALA A 49 19.90 -12.68 12.41
N VAL A 50 20.71 -13.58 11.83
CA VAL A 50 21.41 -13.37 10.57
C VAL A 50 20.44 -13.36 9.40
N GLY A 51 20.55 -12.33 8.55
CA GLY A 51 19.75 -12.20 7.32
C GLY A 51 18.24 -11.99 7.55
N ARG A 52 17.81 -11.55 8.74
CA ARG A 52 16.40 -11.40 9.09
C ARG A 52 15.85 -10.00 8.91
N GLY A 53 16.72 -9.03 8.70
CA GLY A 53 16.34 -7.65 8.42
C GLY A 53 16.16 -7.35 6.94
N VAL A 54 15.87 -6.08 6.64
CA VAL A 54 15.69 -5.55 5.28
C VAL A 54 16.85 -5.94 4.37
N ASN A 55 16.52 -6.45 3.18
CA ASN A 55 17.49 -6.90 2.16
C ASN A 55 18.51 -7.92 2.69
N GLY A 56 18.13 -8.75 3.65
CA GLY A 56 19.00 -9.77 4.22
C GLY A 56 20.03 -9.24 5.23
N THR A 57 19.84 -8.04 5.76
CA THR A 57 20.69 -7.53 6.87
C THR A 57 20.38 -8.24 8.19
N ASP A 58 21.29 -8.14 9.14
CA ASP A 58 21.15 -8.79 10.44
C ASP A 58 20.30 -7.93 11.39
N LEU A 59 19.53 -8.61 12.24
CA LEU A 59 18.97 -8.01 13.45
C LEU A 59 19.81 -8.40 14.66
N THR A 60 19.87 -7.52 15.65
CA THR A 60 20.54 -7.76 16.92
C THR A 60 19.56 -7.54 18.06
N CYS A 61 19.57 -8.44 19.04
CA CYS A 61 18.79 -8.25 20.26
C CYS A 61 19.38 -7.05 21.05
N THR A 62 18.63 -5.97 21.11
CA THR A 62 19.08 -4.67 21.62
C THR A 62 18.09 -4.12 22.64
N LYS A 63 18.57 -3.45 23.70
CA LYS A 63 17.72 -2.66 24.58
C LYS A 63 17.37 -1.35 23.85
N VAL A 64 16.11 -1.22 23.44
CA VAL A 64 15.63 -0.02 22.74
C VAL A 64 15.57 1.15 23.72
N THR A 65 15.97 2.34 23.28
CA THR A 65 16.07 3.53 24.16
C THR A 65 15.02 4.59 23.87
N THR A 66 14.31 4.51 22.75
CA THR A 66 13.34 5.52 22.29
C THR A 66 12.02 4.89 21.88
N GLY A 67 10.98 5.72 21.76
CA GLY A 67 9.68 5.32 21.24
C GLY A 67 8.92 4.34 22.14
N SER A 68 7.93 3.69 21.53
CA SER A 68 7.01 2.78 22.24
C SER A 68 7.67 1.53 22.80
N PHE A 69 8.86 1.18 22.33
CA PHE A 69 9.64 0.03 22.82
C PHE A 69 10.71 0.38 23.82
N ALA A 70 10.79 1.64 24.26
CA ALA A 70 11.82 2.10 25.19
C ALA A 70 11.90 1.22 26.48
N GLY A 71 13.12 0.86 26.86
CA GLY A 71 13.39 0.03 28.04
C GLY A 71 13.27 -1.48 27.80
N THR A 72 12.75 -1.94 26.67
CA THR A 72 12.55 -3.37 26.35
C THR A 72 13.65 -3.94 25.48
N LEU A 73 13.80 -5.27 25.46
CA LEU A 73 14.71 -5.98 24.57
C LEU A 73 13.95 -6.38 23.29
N ARG A 74 14.46 -5.91 22.15
CA ARG A 74 13.83 -6.16 20.85
C ARG A 74 14.87 -6.60 19.81
N TRP A 75 14.42 -7.37 18.82
CA TRP A 75 15.16 -7.56 17.58
C TRP A 75 15.19 -6.22 16.83
N TRP A 76 16.39 -5.69 16.60
CA TRP A 76 16.56 -4.31 16.17
C TRP A 76 17.75 -4.13 15.23
N TYR A 77 17.81 -2.98 14.57
CA TYR A 77 18.96 -2.51 13.81
C TYR A 77 19.80 -1.57 14.69
N PRO A 78 20.91 -2.02 15.28
CA PRO A 78 21.66 -1.20 16.24
C PRO A 78 22.30 0.05 15.62
N GLU A 79 22.50 0.04 14.29
CA GLU A 79 23.19 1.11 13.56
C GLU A 79 22.24 2.11 12.88
N VAL A 80 20.91 1.98 13.09
CA VAL A 80 19.94 2.91 12.51
C VAL A 80 20.16 4.32 13.03
N LYS A 81 20.21 5.27 12.10
CA LYS A 81 20.34 6.70 12.37
C LYS A 81 18.99 7.37 12.14
N PRO A 82 18.29 7.84 13.19
CA PRO A 82 17.07 8.62 13.05
C PRO A 82 17.29 9.88 12.20
N PHE A 83 16.22 10.34 11.52
CA PHE A 83 16.28 11.59 10.79
C PHE A 83 16.27 12.81 11.72
N GLY A 84 17.08 13.82 11.42
CA GLY A 84 16.97 15.14 12.04
C GLY A 84 15.72 15.86 11.51
N SER A 85 15.56 15.91 10.20
CA SER A 85 14.38 16.46 9.53
C SER A 85 14.12 15.71 8.23
N VAL A 86 12.84 15.69 7.79
CA VAL A 86 12.42 15.16 6.48
C VAL A 86 11.46 16.14 5.84
N GLU A 87 11.66 16.44 4.55
CA GLU A 87 10.65 17.05 3.73
C GLU A 87 9.88 15.97 2.97
N TRP A 88 8.58 15.85 3.24
CA TRP A 88 7.68 14.99 2.49
C TRP A 88 7.10 15.73 1.28
N VAL A 89 7.32 15.22 0.08
CA VAL A 89 6.65 15.72 -1.12
C VAL A 89 5.32 15.02 -1.31
N SER A 90 4.27 15.82 -1.42
CA SER A 90 2.89 15.38 -1.67
C SER A 90 2.41 15.91 -3.02
N SER A 91 2.12 15.00 -3.96
CA SER A 91 1.58 15.35 -5.29
C SER A 91 0.06 15.51 -5.23
N SER A 92 -0.43 16.27 -4.27
CA SER A 92 -1.84 16.63 -4.08
C SER A 92 -1.99 18.01 -3.45
N ASN A 93 -3.18 18.55 -3.45
CA ASN A 93 -3.52 19.73 -2.65
C ASN A 93 -3.52 19.39 -1.15
N ILE A 94 -3.50 20.43 -0.30
CA ILE A 94 -3.66 20.29 1.15
C ILE A 94 -4.95 19.51 1.45
N GLY A 95 -4.86 18.55 2.38
CA GLY A 95 -5.99 17.65 2.71
C GLY A 95 -6.11 16.43 1.79
N GLY A 96 -5.37 16.36 0.70
CA GLY A 96 -5.36 15.19 -0.18
C GLY A 96 -4.65 13.98 0.44
N GLY A 97 -4.93 12.78 -0.10
CA GLY A 97 -4.48 11.51 0.47
C GLY A 97 -2.95 11.37 0.62
N TYR A 98 -2.15 11.91 -0.30
CA TYR A 98 -0.68 11.87 -0.16
C TYR A 98 -0.20 12.70 1.04
N GLY A 99 -0.72 13.93 1.21
CA GLY A 99 -0.38 14.77 2.35
C GLY A 99 -0.85 14.17 3.68
N THR A 100 -2.05 13.60 3.71
CA THR A 100 -2.57 12.90 4.89
C THR A 100 -1.68 11.71 5.27
N THR A 101 -1.18 10.96 4.29
CA THR A 101 -0.25 9.85 4.52
C THR A 101 1.10 10.34 5.03
N ALA A 102 1.65 11.42 4.44
CA ALA A 102 2.90 12.04 4.88
C ALA A 102 2.84 12.47 6.35
N ILE A 103 1.77 13.15 6.75
CA ILE A 103 1.53 13.59 8.12
C ILE A 103 1.45 12.37 9.07
N ALA A 104 0.66 11.35 8.70
CA ALA A 104 0.49 10.16 9.53
C ALA A 104 1.81 9.41 9.77
N ILE A 105 2.64 9.26 8.73
CA ILE A 105 3.97 8.66 8.83
C ILE A 105 4.89 9.54 9.69
N GLY A 106 4.94 10.84 9.40
CA GLY A 106 5.77 11.80 10.13
C GLY A 106 5.46 11.82 11.63
N ASP A 107 4.19 11.88 12.00
CA ASP A 107 3.74 11.86 13.40
C ASP A 107 4.09 10.55 14.10
N ALA A 108 3.87 9.41 13.44
CA ALA A 108 4.24 8.11 13.99
C ALA A 108 5.77 7.97 14.16
N MET A 109 6.56 8.43 13.17
CA MET A 109 8.02 8.44 13.26
C MET A 109 8.53 9.34 14.41
N LYS A 110 7.93 10.52 14.61
CA LYS A 110 8.28 11.41 15.73
C LYS A 110 7.99 10.74 17.07
N LYS A 111 6.83 10.10 17.21
CA LYS A 111 6.45 9.38 18.43
C LYS A 111 7.40 8.22 18.75
N GLU A 112 7.94 7.56 17.71
CA GLU A 112 8.89 6.46 17.87
C GLU A 112 10.36 6.94 18.01
N GLY A 113 10.63 8.24 17.92
CA GLY A 113 11.99 8.79 17.99
C GLY A 113 12.83 8.49 16.74
N LEU A 114 12.19 8.15 15.62
CA LEU A 114 12.82 7.87 14.34
C LEU A 114 13.02 9.13 13.48
N LEU A 115 12.38 10.23 13.88
CA LEU A 115 12.39 11.52 13.22
C LEU A 115 12.24 12.64 14.25
N LYS A 116 13.05 13.69 14.15
CA LYS A 116 12.94 14.85 15.05
C LYS A 116 11.84 15.81 14.56
N ASP A 117 11.84 16.15 13.26
CA ASP A 117 10.85 17.06 12.69
C ASP A 117 10.61 16.78 11.19
N TYR A 118 9.50 17.30 10.65
CA TYR A 118 9.19 17.18 9.22
C TYR A 118 8.37 18.35 8.70
N THR A 119 8.43 18.54 7.39
CA THR A 119 7.56 19.44 6.64
C THR A 119 6.86 18.68 5.52
N VAL A 120 5.74 19.22 5.01
CA VAL A 120 5.05 18.67 3.84
C VAL A 120 4.97 19.74 2.77
N THR A 121 5.60 19.47 1.62
CA THR A 121 5.54 20.32 0.44
C THR A 121 4.47 19.79 -0.52
N TYR A 122 3.47 20.60 -0.78
CA TYR A 122 2.34 20.24 -1.64
C TYR A 122 2.57 20.70 -3.08
N ARG A 123 2.30 19.81 -4.03
CA ARG A 123 2.25 20.10 -5.47
C ARG A 123 0.93 19.52 -5.99
N SER A 124 0.16 20.30 -6.73
CA SER A 124 -1.25 20.03 -7.00
C SER A 124 -1.55 18.77 -7.82
N ASN A 125 -0.54 18.18 -8.49
CA ASN A 125 -0.72 16.99 -9.33
C ASN A 125 0.55 16.16 -9.46
N ALA A 126 0.44 14.98 -10.06
CA ALA A 126 1.53 14.01 -10.21
C ALA A 126 2.74 14.58 -11.01
N PRO A 127 2.58 15.20 -12.20
CA PRO A 127 3.71 15.79 -12.93
C PRO A 127 4.46 16.85 -12.14
N LEU A 128 3.76 17.77 -11.47
CA LEU A 128 4.39 18.84 -10.69
C LEU A 128 5.09 18.32 -9.45
N GLY A 129 4.49 17.32 -8.76
CA GLY A 129 5.09 16.75 -7.56
C GLY A 129 6.34 15.92 -7.87
N LEU A 130 6.24 15.05 -8.88
CA LEU A 130 7.36 14.20 -9.27
C LEU A 130 8.48 15.03 -9.95
N GLY A 131 8.14 16.06 -10.73
CA GLY A 131 9.11 16.99 -11.31
C GLY A 131 9.90 17.70 -10.22
N TYR A 132 9.23 18.36 -9.27
CA TYR A 132 9.89 18.99 -8.12
C TYR A 132 10.81 18.03 -7.37
N PHE A 133 10.33 16.80 -7.13
CA PHE A 133 11.12 15.78 -6.44
C PHE A 133 12.41 15.41 -7.22
N TYR A 134 12.34 15.28 -8.54
CA TYR A 134 13.51 14.96 -9.37
C TYR A 134 14.48 16.13 -9.52
N ASP A 135 14.00 17.38 -9.45
CA ASP A 135 14.87 18.57 -9.45
C ASP A 135 15.71 18.67 -8.16
N GLN A 136 15.33 17.94 -7.09
CA GLN A 136 16.00 17.93 -5.79
C GLN A 136 16.79 16.63 -5.53
N LYS A 137 17.35 16.02 -6.56
CA LYS A 137 17.94 14.68 -6.56
C LYS A 137 19.07 14.43 -5.56
N ASP A 138 19.78 15.48 -5.14
CA ASP A 138 20.94 15.37 -4.22
C ASP A 138 20.54 15.42 -2.74
N ARG A 139 19.27 15.61 -2.43
CA ARG A 139 18.79 15.78 -1.05
C ARG A 139 18.59 14.44 -0.34
N LYS A 140 19.20 14.32 0.84
CA LYS A 140 19.09 13.11 1.69
C LYS A 140 17.89 13.13 2.63
N ASP A 141 17.33 14.31 2.86
CA ASP A 141 16.21 14.59 3.73
C ASP A 141 14.87 14.73 2.98
N LEU A 142 14.84 14.41 1.68
CA LEU A 142 13.66 14.51 0.83
C LEU A 142 13.08 13.12 0.55
N LEU A 143 11.80 12.95 0.83
CA LEU A 143 11.05 11.74 0.53
C LEU A 143 9.73 12.09 -0.17
N LEU A 144 9.32 11.27 -1.15
CA LEU A 144 8.08 11.45 -1.88
C LEU A 144 7.05 10.40 -1.46
N ILE A 145 5.84 10.84 -1.13
CA ILE A 145 4.71 9.93 -1.02
C ILE A 145 4.18 9.62 -2.43
N THR A 146 4.21 8.35 -2.79
CA THR A 146 3.65 7.84 -4.04
C THR A 146 2.45 6.92 -3.77
N GLY A 147 1.76 6.51 -4.82
CA GLY A 147 0.62 5.61 -4.72
C GLY A 147 -0.01 5.36 -6.08
N PHE A 148 -1.11 4.62 -6.10
CA PHE A 148 -1.83 4.23 -7.32
C PHE A 148 -2.11 5.41 -8.27
N ALA A 149 -2.53 6.56 -7.73
CA ALA A 149 -2.92 7.71 -8.56
C ALA A 149 -1.74 8.40 -9.25
N MET A 150 -0.49 8.16 -8.85
CA MET A 150 0.65 8.85 -9.44
C MET A 150 0.99 8.35 -10.85
N PRO A 151 1.20 7.04 -11.11
CA PRO A 151 1.37 6.52 -12.46
C PRO A 151 0.21 6.90 -13.39
N GLY A 152 -1.02 6.78 -12.89
CA GLY A 152 -2.21 7.15 -13.63
C GLY A 152 -2.24 8.63 -14.00
N GLY A 153 -1.95 9.50 -13.04
CA GLY A 153 -1.88 10.96 -13.27
C GLY A 153 -0.76 11.35 -14.23
N LEU A 154 0.38 10.67 -14.21
CA LEU A 154 1.46 10.89 -15.18
C LEU A 154 1.02 10.49 -16.60
N ALA A 155 0.49 9.28 -16.75
CA ALA A 155 0.09 8.74 -18.04
C ALA A 155 -1.06 9.54 -18.71
N THR A 156 -2.07 9.91 -17.94
CA THR A 156 -3.22 10.68 -18.46
C THR A 156 -2.87 12.11 -18.82
N ASN A 157 -1.79 12.68 -18.26
CA ASN A 157 -1.28 13.99 -18.60
C ASN A 157 -0.16 13.96 -19.67
N GLY A 158 0.15 12.80 -20.25
CA GLY A 158 1.20 12.65 -21.25
C GLY A 158 2.61 12.94 -20.71
N SER A 159 2.83 12.80 -19.40
CA SER A 159 4.11 13.04 -18.77
C SER A 159 5.12 11.94 -19.10
N LYS A 160 6.36 12.33 -19.39
CA LYS A 160 7.48 11.38 -19.59
C LYS A 160 8.14 10.94 -18.29
N LEU A 161 7.75 11.50 -17.15
CA LEU A 161 8.25 11.11 -15.85
C LEU A 161 7.72 9.74 -15.42
N SER A 162 8.52 8.99 -14.67
CA SER A 162 8.13 7.68 -14.14
C SER A 162 8.55 7.54 -12.68
N ILE A 163 7.67 6.98 -11.85
CA ILE A 163 7.98 6.69 -10.45
C ILE A 163 9.09 5.63 -10.30
N THR A 164 9.36 4.85 -11.34
CA THR A 164 10.36 3.78 -11.31
C THR A 164 11.79 4.26 -11.46
N THR A 165 12.01 5.55 -11.76
CA THR A 165 13.32 6.21 -11.80
C THR A 165 13.84 6.49 -10.39
N ALA A 166 12.96 6.74 -9.43
CA ALA A 166 13.31 6.98 -8.03
C ALA A 166 13.68 5.69 -7.30
N LYS A 167 14.41 5.80 -6.20
CA LYS A 167 14.73 4.66 -5.32
C LYS A 167 13.51 4.28 -4.47
N ALA A 168 13.11 3.02 -4.52
CA ALA A 168 11.99 2.50 -3.75
C ALA A 168 12.38 2.29 -2.28
N VAL A 169 11.64 2.92 -1.36
CA VAL A 169 11.86 2.79 0.08
C VAL A 169 10.94 1.72 0.65
N ALA A 170 9.64 2.01 0.72
CA ALA A 170 8.63 1.09 1.26
C ALA A 170 7.23 1.35 0.69
N GLY A 171 6.45 0.31 0.49
CA GLY A 171 4.99 0.35 0.46
C GLY A 171 4.48 0.28 1.89
N VAL A 172 3.54 1.12 2.28
CA VAL A 172 3.20 1.29 3.69
C VAL A 172 1.78 0.88 4.04
N MET A 173 0.84 1.03 3.11
CA MET A 173 -0.57 0.72 3.35
C MET A 173 -1.38 0.65 2.04
N ARG A 174 -2.59 0.12 2.15
CA ARG A 174 -3.63 0.20 1.12
C ARG A 174 -4.93 0.69 1.75
N GLU A 175 -5.64 1.59 1.09
CA GLU A 175 -6.99 1.98 1.45
C GLU A 175 -7.98 1.33 0.47
N ALA A 176 -9.04 0.71 1.00
CA ALA A 176 -10.11 0.19 0.16
C ALA A 176 -11.03 1.31 -0.32
N GLU A 177 -11.61 1.13 -1.48
CA GLU A 177 -12.66 2.01 -2.01
C GLU A 177 -14.05 1.52 -1.57
N ALA A 178 -14.99 2.45 -1.48
CA ALA A 178 -16.39 2.14 -1.24
C ALA A 178 -17.28 2.70 -2.34
N PHE A 179 -18.19 1.88 -2.85
CA PHE A 179 -19.30 2.32 -3.67
C PHE A 179 -20.44 2.75 -2.75
N VAL A 180 -20.84 4.01 -2.84
CA VAL A 180 -21.90 4.58 -1.97
C VAL A 180 -23.04 5.17 -2.80
N VAL A 181 -24.25 5.11 -2.25
CA VAL A 181 -25.45 5.65 -2.85
C VAL A 181 -26.25 6.45 -1.81
N PRO A 182 -27.15 7.37 -2.23
CA PRO A 182 -28.12 7.96 -1.33
C PRO A 182 -28.94 6.87 -0.63
N THR A 183 -29.39 7.10 0.60
CA THR A 183 -30.25 6.13 1.31
C THR A 183 -31.56 5.84 0.57
N SER A 184 -32.08 6.82 -0.18
CA SER A 184 -33.27 6.70 -1.04
C SER A 184 -33.04 5.90 -2.31
N SER A 185 -31.79 5.58 -2.68
CA SER A 185 -31.44 4.91 -3.93
C SER A 185 -32.18 3.58 -4.12
N LYS A 186 -32.55 3.30 -5.38
CA LYS A 186 -33.09 2.00 -5.81
C LYS A 186 -32.10 0.86 -5.66
N TYR A 187 -30.79 1.14 -5.78
CA TYR A 187 -29.74 0.13 -5.65
C TYR A 187 -29.60 -0.34 -4.20
N LYS A 188 -29.78 -1.63 -3.94
CA LYS A 188 -29.62 -2.26 -2.62
C LYS A 188 -28.34 -3.08 -2.51
N THR A 189 -27.87 -3.57 -3.65
CA THR A 189 -26.66 -4.39 -3.80
C THR A 189 -25.80 -3.85 -4.94
N ILE A 190 -24.53 -4.31 -5.02
CA ILE A 190 -23.68 -3.97 -6.17
C ILE A 190 -24.21 -4.61 -7.47
N ASN A 191 -24.90 -5.74 -7.36
CA ASN A 191 -25.44 -6.43 -8.52
C ASN A 191 -26.61 -5.65 -9.16
N ASP A 192 -27.40 -4.89 -8.36
CA ASP A 192 -28.44 -4.00 -8.92
C ASP A 192 -27.79 -2.91 -9.78
N LEU A 193 -26.69 -2.33 -9.30
CA LEU A 193 -25.91 -1.34 -10.03
C LEU A 193 -25.30 -1.93 -11.31
N LEU A 194 -24.70 -3.11 -11.21
CA LEU A 194 -24.08 -3.81 -12.35
C LEU A 194 -25.11 -4.16 -13.43
N ALA A 195 -26.33 -4.53 -13.05
CA ALA A 195 -27.41 -4.80 -13.99
C ALA A 195 -27.78 -3.55 -14.82
N ASP A 196 -27.91 -2.39 -14.17
CA ASP A 196 -28.20 -1.13 -14.87
C ASP A 196 -27.01 -0.66 -15.73
N ILE A 197 -25.77 -0.78 -15.24
CA ILE A 197 -24.56 -0.49 -16.01
C ILE A 197 -24.52 -1.36 -17.27
N LYS A 198 -24.84 -2.65 -17.16
CA LYS A 198 -24.86 -3.58 -18.29
C LYS A 198 -25.95 -3.21 -19.31
N ALA A 199 -27.12 -2.83 -18.84
CA ALA A 199 -28.26 -2.51 -19.69
C ALA A 199 -28.09 -1.18 -20.43
N ASN A 200 -27.64 -0.13 -19.72
CA ASN A 200 -27.41 1.20 -20.29
C ASN A 200 -26.35 1.97 -19.47
N PRO A 201 -25.07 1.79 -19.77
CA PRO A 201 -23.97 2.38 -18.98
C PRO A 201 -24.00 3.92 -18.94
N LYS A 202 -24.50 4.58 -20.02
CA LYS A 202 -24.60 6.05 -20.06
C LYS A 202 -25.68 6.62 -19.14
N SER A 203 -26.68 5.83 -18.76
CA SER A 203 -27.77 6.29 -17.87
C SER A 203 -27.36 6.35 -16.40
N VAL A 204 -26.27 5.71 -16.01
CA VAL A 204 -25.80 5.63 -14.63
C VAL A 204 -24.70 6.68 -14.39
N ALA A 205 -25.04 7.80 -13.77
CA ALA A 205 -24.06 8.82 -13.38
C ALA A 205 -23.22 8.33 -12.18
N ILE A 206 -21.92 8.13 -12.41
CA ILE A 206 -20.95 7.61 -11.42
C ILE A 206 -19.96 8.71 -11.08
N GLY A 207 -19.96 9.18 -9.86
CA GLY A 207 -19.00 10.18 -9.36
C GLY A 207 -17.81 9.54 -8.66
N GLY A 208 -16.61 10.03 -8.91
CA GLY A 208 -15.37 9.61 -8.23
C GLY A 208 -14.25 10.63 -8.44
N GLY A 209 -13.02 10.31 -8.04
CA GLY A 209 -11.85 11.19 -8.24
C GLY A 209 -11.48 11.39 -9.72
N ASN A 210 -10.32 11.96 -9.95
CA ASN A 210 -9.86 12.33 -11.30
C ASN A 210 -9.85 11.15 -12.27
N TYR A 211 -10.01 11.44 -13.56
CA TYR A 211 -9.81 10.46 -14.63
C TYR A 211 -8.42 9.78 -14.50
N GLY A 212 -8.38 8.46 -14.68
CA GLY A 212 -7.16 7.65 -14.51
C GLY A 212 -6.74 7.45 -13.06
N GLY A 213 -7.44 8.04 -12.10
CA GLY A 213 -7.24 7.80 -10.68
C GLY A 213 -7.82 6.45 -10.23
N VAL A 214 -7.57 6.11 -8.97
CA VAL A 214 -8.00 4.83 -8.37
C VAL A 214 -9.49 4.59 -8.50
N ASP A 215 -10.32 5.61 -8.21
CA ASP A 215 -11.78 5.53 -8.27
C ASP A 215 -12.26 5.18 -9.68
N HIS A 216 -11.72 5.89 -10.71
CA HIS A 216 -12.08 5.67 -12.10
C HIS A 216 -11.67 4.27 -12.57
N VAL A 217 -10.45 3.83 -12.25
CA VAL A 217 -9.97 2.49 -12.62
C VAL A 217 -10.78 1.41 -11.90
N THR A 218 -11.14 1.62 -10.63
CA THR A 218 -11.98 0.66 -9.89
C THR A 218 -13.35 0.49 -10.53
N VAL A 219 -14.01 1.60 -10.90
CA VAL A 219 -15.31 1.56 -11.60
C VAL A 219 -15.18 0.86 -12.94
N ALA A 220 -14.16 1.22 -13.72
CA ALA A 220 -13.92 0.63 -15.03
C ALA A 220 -13.66 -0.88 -14.96
N THR A 221 -12.85 -1.30 -13.99
CA THR A 221 -12.56 -2.73 -13.73
C THR A 221 -13.83 -3.47 -13.29
N LEU A 222 -14.64 -2.86 -12.43
CA LEU A 222 -15.92 -3.42 -12.01
C LEU A 222 -16.87 -3.57 -13.20
N ALA A 223 -17.01 -2.55 -14.06
CA ALA A 223 -17.87 -2.59 -15.24
C ALA A 223 -17.42 -3.65 -16.26
N ALA A 224 -16.10 -3.86 -16.38
CA ALA A 224 -15.53 -4.90 -17.24
C ALA A 224 -15.99 -6.32 -16.84
N THR A 225 -16.29 -6.57 -15.54
CA THR A 225 -16.82 -7.87 -15.10
C THR A 225 -18.16 -8.23 -15.71
N VAL A 226 -18.91 -7.24 -16.21
CA VAL A 226 -20.19 -7.43 -16.91
C VAL A 226 -20.11 -7.08 -18.41
N GLY A 227 -18.88 -6.95 -18.94
CA GLY A 227 -18.62 -6.75 -20.37
C GLY A 227 -18.78 -5.30 -20.86
N VAL A 228 -18.81 -4.31 -19.95
CA VAL A 228 -18.95 -2.89 -20.31
C VAL A 228 -17.56 -2.24 -20.34
N LYS A 229 -17.29 -1.46 -21.40
CA LYS A 229 -16.02 -0.74 -21.56
C LYS A 229 -16.00 0.54 -20.70
N ALA A 230 -14.82 0.93 -20.22
CA ALA A 230 -14.62 2.17 -19.46
C ALA A 230 -15.11 3.42 -20.23
N THR A 231 -14.91 3.46 -21.55
CA THR A 231 -15.34 4.56 -22.44
C THR A 231 -16.85 4.70 -22.57
N ASP A 232 -17.61 3.67 -22.23
CA ASP A 232 -19.07 3.66 -22.31
C ASP A 232 -19.73 4.14 -21.00
N LEU A 233 -18.96 4.29 -19.94
CA LEU A 233 -19.45 4.76 -18.65
C LEU A 233 -19.76 6.27 -18.66
N ASN A 234 -20.71 6.68 -17.83
CA ASN A 234 -20.98 8.08 -17.50
C ASN A 234 -20.24 8.41 -16.19
N TYR A 235 -18.93 8.55 -16.28
CA TYR A 235 -18.09 8.89 -15.14
C TYR A 235 -17.90 10.40 -15.01
N ILE A 236 -18.12 10.94 -13.81
CA ILE A 236 -18.03 12.36 -13.48
C ILE A 236 -16.88 12.56 -12.49
N PRO A 237 -15.79 13.24 -12.88
CA PRO A 237 -14.63 13.43 -12.03
C PRO A 237 -14.83 14.53 -11.00
N TYR A 238 -14.38 14.28 -9.78
CA TYR A 238 -14.33 15.20 -8.65
C TYR A 238 -12.87 15.32 -8.14
N SER A 239 -12.59 16.32 -7.31
CA SER A 239 -11.26 16.49 -6.69
C SER A 239 -11.01 15.55 -5.50
N GLY A 240 -11.91 14.61 -5.23
CA GLY A 240 -11.88 13.61 -4.14
C GLY A 240 -13.27 13.39 -3.55
N GLY A 241 -13.39 12.42 -2.65
CA GLY A 241 -14.67 12.02 -2.07
C GLY A 241 -15.37 13.14 -1.30
N GLY A 242 -14.61 14.02 -0.63
CA GLY A 242 -15.21 15.14 0.10
C GLY A 242 -16.03 16.08 -0.79
N SER A 243 -15.56 16.39 -2.01
CA SER A 243 -16.29 17.20 -2.97
C SER A 243 -17.46 16.46 -3.65
N LEU A 244 -17.42 15.13 -3.65
CA LEU A 244 -18.44 14.26 -4.23
C LEU A 244 -19.66 14.08 -3.28
N VAL A 245 -19.43 14.12 -1.97
CA VAL A 245 -20.45 13.83 -0.94
C VAL A 245 -21.79 14.59 -1.14
N PRO A 246 -21.82 15.92 -1.37
CA PRO A 246 -23.07 16.64 -1.56
C PRO A 246 -23.88 16.13 -2.76
N ASP A 247 -23.19 15.70 -3.83
CA ASP A 247 -23.83 15.24 -5.06
C ASP A 247 -24.38 13.82 -4.93
N VAL A 248 -23.72 12.98 -4.12
CA VAL A 248 -24.27 11.66 -3.76
C VAL A 248 -25.50 11.82 -2.89
N ILE A 249 -25.44 12.61 -1.81
CA ILE A 249 -26.55 12.80 -0.88
C ILE A 249 -27.75 13.44 -1.61
N GLY A 250 -27.49 14.41 -2.47
CA GLY A 250 -28.49 15.11 -3.26
C GLY A 250 -29.03 14.33 -4.46
N GLY A 251 -28.50 13.13 -4.76
CA GLY A 251 -28.94 12.31 -5.89
C GLY A 251 -28.54 12.84 -7.26
N ARG A 252 -27.61 13.81 -7.36
CA ARG A 252 -27.08 14.32 -8.63
C ARG A 252 -26.21 13.29 -9.34
N VAL A 253 -25.56 12.41 -8.60
CA VAL A 253 -24.96 11.19 -9.11
C VAL A 253 -25.67 9.98 -8.53
N ALA A 254 -25.80 8.93 -9.31
CA ALA A 254 -26.49 7.70 -8.91
C ALA A 254 -25.68 6.88 -7.91
N VAL A 255 -24.35 6.91 -8.05
CA VAL A 255 -23.38 6.24 -7.18
C VAL A 255 -22.11 7.07 -7.08
N GLY A 256 -21.51 7.11 -5.88
CA GLY A 256 -20.19 7.66 -5.63
C GLY A 256 -19.19 6.57 -5.33
N ILE A 257 -17.92 6.78 -5.70
CA ILE A 257 -16.79 5.94 -5.29
C ILE A 257 -15.65 6.80 -4.77
N SER A 258 -15.08 6.42 -3.65
CA SER A 258 -13.82 6.95 -3.09
C SER A 258 -13.33 6.08 -1.93
N GLY A 259 -12.21 6.46 -1.32
CA GLY A 259 -11.66 5.79 -0.14
C GLY A 259 -12.68 5.63 0.99
N THR A 260 -12.65 4.48 1.65
CA THR A 260 -13.60 4.16 2.73
C THR A 260 -13.62 5.17 3.86
N SER A 261 -12.47 5.77 4.19
CA SER A 261 -12.35 6.79 5.24
C SER A 261 -13.13 8.07 4.93
N GLU A 262 -13.29 8.42 3.66
CA GLU A 262 -13.99 9.64 3.22
C GLU A 262 -15.52 9.54 3.39
N PHE A 263 -16.07 8.33 3.32
CA PHE A 263 -17.51 8.08 3.40
C PHE A 263 -18.00 7.53 4.74
N ALA A 264 -17.10 7.04 5.58
CA ALA A 264 -17.44 6.31 6.80
C ALA A 264 -18.39 7.07 7.73
N SER A 265 -18.13 8.36 7.98
CA SER A 265 -18.97 9.19 8.85
C SER A 265 -20.37 9.42 8.28
N TYR A 266 -20.51 9.56 6.97
CA TYR A 266 -21.81 9.76 6.31
C TYR A 266 -22.64 8.48 6.26
N VAL A 267 -21.98 7.32 6.08
CA VAL A 267 -22.65 6.02 6.17
C VAL A 267 -23.09 5.73 7.61
N ALA A 268 -22.24 6.02 8.60
CA ALA A 268 -22.59 5.88 10.01
C ALA A 268 -23.76 6.79 10.42
N ALA A 269 -23.82 8.02 9.87
CA ALA A 269 -24.93 8.96 10.10
C ALA A 269 -26.20 8.64 9.29
N GLY A 270 -26.23 7.54 8.50
CA GLY A 270 -27.38 7.14 7.71
C GLY A 270 -27.71 8.08 6.54
N LYS A 271 -26.76 8.95 6.12
CA LYS A 271 -26.93 9.85 4.97
C LYS A 271 -26.64 9.18 3.64
N MET A 272 -25.85 8.11 3.67
CA MET A 272 -25.49 7.27 2.55
C MET A 272 -25.55 5.80 2.93
N ARG A 273 -25.60 4.93 1.95
CA ARG A 273 -25.46 3.49 2.10
C ARG A 273 -24.27 3.00 1.26
N ALA A 274 -23.37 2.23 1.87
CA ALA A 274 -22.34 1.53 1.11
C ALA A 274 -22.98 0.32 0.41
N LEU A 275 -22.92 0.29 -0.92
CA LEU A 275 -23.33 -0.85 -1.73
C LEU A 275 -22.30 -1.97 -1.66
N ALA A 276 -21.03 -1.60 -1.79
CA ALA A 276 -19.92 -2.54 -1.70
C ALA A 276 -18.62 -1.86 -1.29
N ILE A 277 -17.72 -2.66 -0.74
CA ILE A 277 -16.35 -2.27 -0.37
C ILE A 277 -15.38 -3.17 -1.14
N THR A 278 -14.29 -2.60 -1.63
CA THR A 278 -13.32 -3.32 -2.48
C THR A 278 -12.29 -4.14 -1.70
N SER A 279 -12.34 -4.10 -0.36
CA SER A 279 -11.44 -4.91 0.48
C SER A 279 -11.78 -6.40 0.40
N PRO A 280 -10.79 -7.31 0.63
CA PRO A 280 -11.04 -8.75 0.65
C PRO A 280 -11.92 -9.20 1.83
N LYS A 281 -11.97 -8.40 2.91
CA LYS A 281 -12.76 -8.66 4.13
C LYS A 281 -13.51 -7.39 4.54
N PRO A 282 -14.65 -7.51 5.26
CA PRO A 282 -15.35 -6.35 5.81
C PRO A 282 -14.44 -5.48 6.69
N LEU A 283 -14.62 -4.17 6.62
CA LEU A 283 -13.91 -3.19 7.43
C LEU A 283 -14.77 -2.70 8.59
N LYS A 284 -14.14 -2.45 9.73
CA LYS A 284 -14.86 -1.93 10.91
C LYS A 284 -15.34 -0.49 10.74
N VAL A 285 -14.60 0.30 9.93
CA VAL A 285 -14.84 1.74 9.76
C VAL A 285 -16.12 2.05 9.00
N ILE A 286 -16.52 1.20 8.07
CA ILE A 286 -17.67 1.44 7.21
C ILE A 286 -18.57 0.19 7.14
N LYS A 287 -19.85 0.37 7.45
CA LYS A 287 -20.83 -0.73 7.38
C LYS A 287 -21.18 -1.03 5.93
N GLY A 288 -20.81 -2.21 5.44
CA GLY A 288 -21.12 -2.66 4.08
C GLY A 288 -20.55 -4.05 3.80
N LYS A 289 -21.08 -4.72 2.77
CA LYS A 289 -20.53 -5.98 2.27
C LYS A 289 -19.37 -5.72 1.31
N THR A 290 -18.41 -6.64 1.24
CA THR A 290 -17.38 -6.54 0.20
C THR A 290 -17.93 -6.99 -1.16
N LEU A 291 -17.22 -6.64 -2.25
CA LEU A 291 -17.52 -7.15 -3.60
C LEU A 291 -17.50 -8.68 -3.62
N VAL A 292 -16.47 -9.29 -3.00
CA VAL A 292 -16.33 -10.75 -2.89
C VAL A 292 -17.52 -11.39 -2.18
N GLN A 293 -18.01 -10.78 -1.09
CA GLN A 293 -19.20 -11.28 -0.37
C GLN A 293 -20.50 -11.19 -1.21
N GLN A 294 -20.48 -10.45 -2.30
CA GLN A 294 -21.61 -10.29 -3.22
C GLN A 294 -21.40 -11.05 -4.54
N GLY A 295 -20.39 -11.93 -4.60
CA GLY A 295 -20.11 -12.80 -5.74
C GLY A 295 -19.30 -12.11 -6.86
N VAL A 296 -18.77 -10.92 -6.64
CA VAL A 296 -17.87 -10.24 -7.57
C VAL A 296 -16.42 -10.48 -7.12
N ASP A 297 -15.68 -11.28 -7.87
CA ASP A 297 -14.28 -11.60 -7.57
C ASP A 297 -13.36 -10.42 -7.97
N LEU A 298 -13.49 -9.34 -7.24
CA LEU A 298 -12.67 -8.14 -7.40
C LEU A 298 -12.29 -7.58 -6.02
N THR A 299 -10.98 -7.47 -5.79
CA THR A 299 -10.42 -6.68 -4.70
C THR A 299 -9.55 -5.59 -5.27
N PHE A 300 -9.70 -4.39 -4.76
CA PHE A 300 -8.98 -3.23 -5.26
C PHE A 300 -8.66 -2.25 -4.12
N GLY A 301 -7.74 -1.34 -4.33
CA GLY A 301 -7.48 -0.31 -3.33
C GLY A 301 -6.31 0.59 -3.69
N ASN A 302 -6.32 1.74 -3.05
CA ASN A 302 -5.37 2.80 -3.22
C ASN A 302 -4.14 2.56 -2.34
N TRP A 303 -3.10 1.95 -2.87
CA TRP A 303 -1.87 1.77 -2.13
C TRP A 303 -1.09 3.08 -2.00
N ARG A 304 -0.27 3.17 -0.95
CA ARG A 304 0.68 4.25 -0.71
C ARG A 304 2.07 3.68 -0.45
N GLY A 305 3.07 4.41 -0.92
CA GLY A 305 4.47 4.07 -0.72
C GLY A 305 5.35 5.31 -0.63
N ILE A 306 6.61 5.08 -0.36
CA ILE A 306 7.64 6.10 -0.18
C ILE A 306 8.75 5.88 -1.19
N LEU A 307 9.14 6.94 -1.85
CA LEU A 307 10.29 6.98 -2.75
C LEU A 307 11.34 7.94 -2.21
N ALA A 308 12.61 7.61 -2.47
CA ALA A 308 13.76 8.45 -2.20
C ALA A 308 14.40 8.92 -3.53
N PRO A 309 15.17 10.03 -3.53
CA PRO A 309 15.86 10.52 -4.72
C PRO A 309 16.74 9.46 -5.37
N ALA A 310 16.85 9.50 -6.69
CA ALA A 310 17.61 8.52 -7.49
C ALA A 310 19.10 8.46 -7.08
N ASP A 311 19.69 9.61 -6.75
CA ASP A 311 21.11 9.77 -6.40
C ASP A 311 21.40 9.55 -4.90
N LEU A 312 20.38 9.20 -4.09
CA LEU A 312 20.60 8.85 -2.69
C LEU A 312 21.57 7.65 -2.59
N SER A 313 22.56 7.73 -1.70
CA SER A 313 23.52 6.62 -1.53
C SER A 313 22.81 5.33 -1.08
N ASP A 314 23.35 4.17 -1.43
CA ASP A 314 22.78 2.89 -1.03
C ASP A 314 22.79 2.70 0.50
N ALA A 315 23.76 3.29 1.18
CA ALA A 315 23.82 3.30 2.64
C ALA A 315 22.68 4.13 3.26
N ASP A 316 22.41 5.33 2.73
CA ASP A 316 21.32 6.19 3.18
C ASP A 316 19.95 5.58 2.84
N LEU A 317 19.82 4.98 1.65
CA LEU A 317 18.61 4.24 1.26
C LEU A 317 18.34 3.08 2.22
N LEU A 318 19.36 2.26 2.52
CA LEU A 318 19.22 1.13 3.44
C LEU A 318 18.86 1.61 4.86
N ASN A 319 19.44 2.72 5.34
CA ASN A 319 19.06 3.31 6.60
C ASN A 319 17.59 3.75 6.62
N THR A 320 17.13 4.40 5.55
CA THR A 320 15.72 4.82 5.38
C THR A 320 14.78 3.61 5.38
N GLN A 321 15.15 2.55 4.65
CA GLN A 321 14.38 1.30 4.62
C GLN A 321 14.30 0.61 5.98
N LYS A 322 15.41 0.58 6.73
CA LYS A 322 15.43 0.06 8.12
C LYS A 322 14.53 0.87 9.05
N ILE A 323 14.52 2.21 8.90
CA ILE A 323 13.62 3.10 9.66
C ILE A 323 12.15 2.75 9.37
N MET A 324 11.79 2.52 8.09
CA MET A 324 10.41 2.15 7.74
C MET A 324 10.02 0.76 8.27
N ASP A 325 10.94 -0.19 8.32
CA ASP A 325 10.72 -1.51 8.91
C ASP A 325 10.48 -1.44 10.43
N ILE A 326 11.26 -0.61 11.13
CA ILE A 326 11.03 -0.31 12.54
C ILE A 326 9.67 0.36 12.75
N LEU A 327 9.35 1.39 11.96
CA LEU A 327 8.08 2.09 12.04
C LEU A 327 6.90 1.13 11.86
N HIS A 328 6.96 0.26 10.83
CA HIS A 328 5.91 -0.72 10.56
C HIS A 328 5.67 -1.66 11.76
N SER A 329 6.73 -2.08 12.45
CA SER A 329 6.63 -2.93 13.64
C SER A 329 6.01 -2.23 14.85
N SER A 330 6.05 -0.88 14.88
CA SER A 330 5.73 -0.08 16.05
C SER A 330 4.23 -0.04 16.38
N PRO A 331 3.88 0.08 17.68
CA PRO A 331 2.50 0.34 18.11
C PRO A 331 1.92 1.60 17.46
N SER A 332 2.69 2.68 17.36
CA SER A 332 2.22 3.95 16.80
C SER A 332 1.72 3.83 15.36
N TRP A 333 2.41 3.03 14.53
CA TRP A 333 1.96 2.80 13.15
C TRP A 333 0.76 1.86 13.10
N LYS A 334 0.75 0.79 13.89
CA LYS A 334 -0.39 -0.14 14.00
C LYS A 334 -1.66 0.58 14.45
N ASP A 335 -1.56 1.45 15.45
CA ASP A 335 -2.68 2.29 15.89
C ASP A 335 -3.15 3.24 14.78
N THR A 336 -2.21 3.80 14.00
CA THR A 336 -2.51 4.66 12.86
C THR A 336 -3.27 3.91 11.77
N LEU A 337 -2.84 2.70 11.41
CA LEU A 337 -3.55 1.85 10.45
C LEU A 337 -4.99 1.59 10.90
N VAL A 338 -5.18 1.25 12.18
CA VAL A 338 -6.53 1.00 12.74
C VAL A 338 -7.38 2.28 12.74
N ALA A 339 -6.84 3.39 13.23
CA ALA A 339 -7.58 4.65 13.35
C ALA A 339 -8.02 5.19 11.98
N LYS A 340 -7.20 5.00 10.94
CA LYS A 340 -7.50 5.41 9.56
C LYS A 340 -8.18 4.33 8.73
N SER A 341 -8.35 3.13 9.29
CA SER A 341 -8.87 1.94 8.58
C SER A 341 -8.10 1.57 7.34
N TRP A 342 -6.82 1.82 7.38
CA TRP A 342 -5.90 1.40 6.35
C TRP A 342 -5.55 -0.08 6.51
N ILE A 343 -5.43 -0.76 5.39
CA ILE A 343 -5.01 -2.16 5.32
C ILE A 343 -3.50 -2.19 5.39
N ASP A 344 -2.96 -3.00 6.29
CA ASP A 344 -1.53 -3.26 6.36
C ASP A 344 -1.08 -4.03 5.10
N GLU A 345 -0.30 -3.37 4.26
CA GLU A 345 0.28 -3.94 3.05
C GLU A 345 1.75 -3.53 2.93
N PHE A 346 2.49 -3.80 3.98
CA PHE A 346 3.89 -3.40 4.07
C PHE A 346 4.80 -4.23 3.16
N ARG A 347 5.63 -3.54 2.42
CA ARG A 347 6.75 -4.06 1.63
C ARG A 347 7.93 -3.12 1.77
N VAL A 348 9.13 -3.63 1.88
CA VAL A 348 10.33 -2.78 2.04
C VAL A 348 11.49 -3.31 1.21
N GLY A 349 12.39 -2.43 0.81
CA GLY A 349 13.60 -2.79 0.10
C GLY A 349 13.35 -3.39 -1.28
N THR A 350 14.06 -4.46 -1.62
CA THR A 350 13.97 -5.12 -2.93
C THR A 350 12.59 -5.68 -3.23
N SER A 351 11.84 -6.09 -2.21
CA SER A 351 10.46 -6.57 -2.39
C SER A 351 9.53 -5.46 -2.88
N PHE A 352 9.64 -4.26 -2.30
CA PHE A 352 8.86 -3.11 -2.76
C PHE A 352 9.32 -2.62 -4.13
N GLN A 353 10.64 -2.59 -4.37
CA GLN A 353 11.18 -2.17 -5.67
C GLN A 353 10.69 -3.05 -6.83
N SER A 354 10.66 -4.36 -6.65
CA SER A 354 10.16 -5.29 -7.66
C SER A 354 8.65 -5.13 -7.87
N TRP A 355 7.93 -5.00 -6.76
CA TRP A 355 6.48 -4.86 -6.77
C TRP A 355 6.05 -3.55 -7.44
N ILE A 356 6.64 -2.39 -7.10
CA ILE A 356 6.24 -1.08 -7.66
C ILE A 356 6.51 -0.99 -9.17
N LYS A 357 7.55 -1.66 -9.68
CA LYS A 357 7.80 -1.73 -11.12
C LYS A 357 6.68 -2.46 -11.85
N LYS A 358 6.26 -3.61 -11.30
CA LYS A 358 5.15 -4.38 -11.85
C LYS A 358 3.85 -3.60 -11.77
N GLU A 359 3.53 -3.05 -10.60
CA GLU A 359 2.31 -2.28 -10.36
C GLU A 359 2.21 -1.06 -11.29
N ASN A 360 3.32 -0.33 -11.49
CA ASN A 360 3.37 0.79 -12.44
C ASN A 360 3.04 0.34 -13.88
N ALA A 361 3.57 -0.79 -14.31
CA ALA A 361 3.29 -1.33 -15.64
C ALA A 361 1.84 -1.79 -15.77
N ASP A 362 1.30 -2.46 -14.75
CA ASP A 362 -0.09 -2.93 -14.71
C ASP A 362 -1.07 -1.75 -14.78
N ILE A 363 -0.83 -0.68 -14.02
CA ILE A 363 -1.66 0.54 -14.04
C ILE A 363 -1.66 1.16 -15.44
N ILE A 364 -0.49 1.32 -16.07
CA ILE A 364 -0.38 1.90 -17.40
C ILE A 364 -1.07 1.02 -18.44
N SER A 365 -0.94 -0.31 -18.34
CA SER A 365 -1.63 -1.26 -19.22
C SER A 365 -3.14 -1.09 -19.13
N VAL A 366 -3.70 -1.09 -17.94
CA VAL A 366 -5.16 -0.91 -17.72
C VAL A 366 -5.64 0.43 -18.26
N LEU A 367 -4.88 1.51 -18.06
CA LEU A 367 -5.25 2.83 -18.60
C LEU A 367 -5.17 2.87 -20.13
N THR A 368 -4.22 2.15 -20.72
CA THR A 368 -4.10 2.02 -22.19
C THR A 368 -5.30 1.27 -22.76
N ASP A 369 -5.67 0.14 -22.16
CA ASP A 369 -6.86 -0.64 -22.55
C ASP A 369 -8.14 0.19 -22.43
N PHE A 370 -8.20 1.08 -21.46
CA PHE A 370 -9.31 2.01 -21.26
C PHE A 370 -9.22 3.27 -22.16
N LYS A 371 -8.19 3.39 -23.00
CA LYS A 371 -7.91 4.57 -23.86
C LYS A 371 -7.79 5.88 -23.09
N LEU A 372 -7.21 5.83 -21.91
CA LEU A 372 -7.02 6.98 -21.01
C LEU A 372 -5.60 7.54 -21.03
N VAL A 373 -4.65 6.85 -21.65
CA VAL A 373 -3.26 7.32 -21.85
C VAL A 373 -3.24 8.31 -23.03
N LYS A 374 -2.51 9.42 -22.84
CA LYS A 374 -2.27 10.46 -23.88
C LYS A 374 -0.89 10.29 -24.50
#